data_cf8b84fc1842d2c43f958dfebbc436d7
#
_entry.id   cf8b84fc1842d2c43f958dfebbc436d7
#
_cell.length_a   1.000
_cell.length_b   1.000
_cell.length_c   1.000
_cell.angle_alpha   90.00
_cell.angle_beta   90.00
_cell.angle_gamma   90.00
#
_symmetry.space_group_name_H-M   'P 1'
#
loop_
_entity.id
_entity.type
_entity.pdbx_description
1 polymer ?
#
loop_
_entity_poly.entity_id
_entity_poly.type
_entity_poly.pdbx_seq_one_letter_code
_entity_poly.pdbx_strand_id
1 'polypeptide(L)'
;MQAADKWKKPFNVERGDIYLADLGTEDDVVGSEQFGIRPVITTQSNFLNKKSPTVIVAVITSELKKVNLDTHILLPSLKGLPLRSMVCTEQRFTIDKQRLLKYCCSVPAPVMEEVTRACRKAEEADKKRRKH
;
A
#
# COMPACT_ATOMS: atom_id res chain seq x y z
N MET A 1 -19.68 14.17 -16.29
CA MET A 1 -18.51 14.14 -15.43
C MET A 1 -17.37 13.39 -16.07
N GLN A 2 -16.24 13.99 -16.10
CA GLN A 2 -15.07 13.36 -16.67
C GLN A 2 -14.46 12.36 -15.69
N ALA A 3 -13.80 11.35 -16.23
CA ALA A 3 -13.08 10.41 -15.38
C ALA A 3 -12.08 11.12 -14.46
N ALA A 4 -11.46 12.19 -14.98
CA ALA A 4 -10.50 12.98 -14.22
C ALA A 4 -11.13 13.61 -12.96
N ASP A 5 -12.42 13.93 -13.01
CA ASP A 5 -13.09 14.51 -11.85
C ASP A 5 -13.27 13.49 -10.72
N LYS A 6 -13.38 12.22 -11.09
CA LYS A 6 -13.46 11.14 -10.09
C LYS A 6 -12.09 10.86 -9.49
N TRP A 7 -11.05 11.20 -10.20
CA TRP A 7 -9.68 10.85 -9.88
C TRP A 7 -8.87 12.06 -9.56
N LYS A 8 -9.27 12.80 -8.56
CA LYS A 8 -8.52 14.00 -8.18
C LYS A 8 -7.11 13.68 -7.75
N LYS A 9 -6.93 12.49 -7.16
CA LYS A 9 -5.65 12.11 -6.60
C LYS A 9 -4.71 11.36 -7.54
N PRO A 10 -5.16 10.56 -8.52
CA PRO A 10 -4.21 9.78 -9.32
C PRO A 10 -3.12 10.60 -9.98
N PHE A 11 -3.42 11.84 -10.35
CA PHE A 11 -2.43 12.71 -10.97
C PHE A 11 -1.57 13.45 -9.95
N ASN A 12 -1.91 13.29 -8.67
CA ASN A 12 -1.24 13.98 -7.58
C ASN A 12 -1.09 13.02 -6.40
N VAL A 13 -0.55 11.84 -6.71
CA VAL A 13 -0.34 10.80 -5.72
C VAL A 13 0.67 11.26 -4.69
N GLU A 14 0.34 11.03 -3.42
CA GLU A 14 1.24 11.36 -2.32
C GLU A 14 1.47 10.14 -1.44
N ARG A 15 2.65 10.07 -0.87
CA ARG A 15 3.02 9.02 0.09
C ARG A 15 2.01 9.03 1.24
N GLY A 16 1.44 7.84 1.53
CA GLY A 16 0.42 7.71 2.57
C GLY A 16 -1.00 7.77 2.08
N ASP A 17 -1.21 8.00 0.79
CA ASP A 17 -2.56 7.93 0.21
C ASP A 17 -3.00 6.48 0.10
N ILE A 18 -4.28 6.24 0.35
CA ILE A 18 -4.91 4.92 0.19
C ILE A 18 -5.86 4.98 -1.00
N TYR A 19 -5.71 4.01 -1.90
CA TYR A 19 -6.53 3.88 -3.09
C TYR A 19 -7.07 2.46 -3.21
N LEU A 20 -8.22 2.32 -3.88
CA LEU A 20 -8.56 1.03 -4.47
C LEU A 20 -7.75 0.90 -5.75
N ALA A 21 -7.09 -0.22 -5.92
CA ALA A 21 -6.23 -0.47 -7.07
C ALA A 21 -6.56 -1.80 -7.71
N ASP A 22 -6.37 -1.87 -9.03
CA ASP A 22 -6.53 -3.10 -9.79
C ASP A 22 -5.19 -3.83 -9.82
N LEU A 23 -5.09 -4.93 -9.09
CA LEU A 23 -3.86 -5.73 -9.00
C LEU A 23 -3.82 -6.86 -10.02
N GLY A 24 -4.77 -6.89 -10.95
CA GLY A 24 -4.80 -7.90 -11.98
C GLY A 24 -5.78 -9.02 -11.65
N THR A 25 -5.78 -10.05 -12.50
CA THR A 25 -6.69 -11.18 -12.35
C THR A 25 -6.00 -12.32 -11.60
N GLU A 26 -6.78 -13.33 -11.22
CA GLU A 26 -6.25 -14.52 -10.57
C GLU A 26 -5.18 -15.21 -11.41
N ASP A 27 -5.28 -15.11 -12.73
CA ASP A 27 -4.30 -15.71 -13.64
C ASP A 27 -2.95 -15.02 -13.63
N ASP A 28 -2.89 -13.79 -13.10
CA ASP A 28 -1.67 -13.00 -13.06
C ASP A 28 -0.81 -13.25 -11.83
N VAL A 29 -1.29 -14.06 -10.88
CA VAL A 29 -0.63 -14.22 -9.58
C VAL A 29 -0.36 -15.68 -9.29
N VAL A 30 0.55 -15.91 -8.34
CA VAL A 30 0.94 -17.25 -7.92
C VAL A 30 0.78 -17.35 -6.40
N GLY A 31 0.17 -18.44 -5.95
CA GLY A 31 0.06 -18.72 -4.52
C GLY A 31 -0.72 -17.67 -3.75
N SER A 32 -0.09 -17.11 -2.74
CA SER A 32 -0.74 -16.14 -1.85
C SER A 32 -0.59 -14.68 -2.28
N GLU A 33 -0.14 -14.45 -3.51
CA GLU A 33 -0.10 -13.08 -4.04
C GLU A 33 -1.52 -12.53 -4.14
N GLN A 34 -1.64 -11.22 -3.96
CA GLN A 34 -2.94 -10.56 -4.03
C GLN A 34 -3.33 -10.27 -5.47
N PHE A 35 -4.61 -10.32 -5.75
CA PHE A 35 -5.16 -9.98 -7.06
C PHE A 35 -6.52 -9.31 -6.90
N GLY A 36 -7.07 -8.82 -8.00
CA GLY A 36 -8.36 -8.14 -8.01
C GLY A 36 -8.25 -6.71 -7.55
N ILE A 37 -9.40 -6.13 -7.23
CA ILE A 37 -9.47 -4.75 -6.75
C ILE A 37 -9.29 -4.75 -5.25
N ARG A 38 -8.23 -4.11 -4.77
CA ARG A 38 -7.84 -4.14 -3.35
C ARG A 38 -7.45 -2.74 -2.89
N PRO A 39 -7.68 -2.42 -1.62
CA PRO A 39 -7.12 -1.19 -1.08
C PRO A 39 -5.62 -1.35 -0.93
N VAL A 40 -4.91 -0.29 -1.27
CA VAL A 40 -3.45 -0.23 -1.18
C VAL A 40 -3.04 1.13 -0.61
N ILE A 41 -1.88 1.17 0.06
CA ILE A 41 -1.33 2.41 0.54
C ILE A 41 -0.05 2.73 -0.24
N THR A 42 0.10 3.98 -0.65
CA THR A 42 1.27 4.40 -1.41
C THR A 42 2.45 4.60 -0.46
N THR A 43 3.54 3.90 -0.72
CA THR A 43 4.75 3.97 0.11
C THR A 43 5.89 4.70 -0.58
N GLN A 44 5.77 4.94 -1.87
CA GLN A 44 6.80 5.60 -2.67
C GLN A 44 6.98 7.06 -2.24
N SER A 45 8.22 7.54 -2.25
CA SER A 45 8.51 8.92 -1.89
C SER A 45 7.79 9.90 -2.81
N ASN A 46 7.47 11.07 -2.27
CA ASN A 46 6.80 12.12 -3.07
C ASN A 46 7.68 12.64 -4.20
N PHE A 47 8.98 12.58 -4.04
CA PHE A 47 9.91 12.93 -5.12
C PHE A 47 9.66 12.05 -6.35
N LEU A 48 9.59 10.73 -6.14
CA LEU A 48 9.31 9.80 -7.22
C LEU A 48 7.87 9.87 -7.68
N ASN A 49 6.94 10.12 -6.77
CA ASN A 49 5.53 10.24 -7.13
C ASN A 49 5.27 11.32 -8.17
N LYS A 50 6.08 12.38 -8.14
CA LYS A 50 5.93 13.47 -9.12
C LYS A 50 6.50 13.14 -10.48
N LYS A 51 7.48 12.24 -10.52
CA LYS A 51 8.26 11.99 -11.73
C LYS A 51 7.96 10.68 -12.42
N SER A 52 7.51 9.68 -11.68
CA SER A 52 7.34 8.34 -12.21
C SER A 52 5.91 8.07 -12.64
N PRO A 53 5.69 7.38 -13.76
CA PRO A 53 4.35 6.90 -14.12
C PRO A 53 3.89 5.72 -13.26
N THR A 54 4.81 5.14 -12.48
CA THR A 54 4.49 4.01 -11.59
C THR A 54 4.56 4.45 -10.14
N VAL A 55 3.98 3.64 -9.28
CA VAL A 55 3.97 3.91 -7.86
C VAL A 55 4.12 2.60 -7.07
N ILE A 56 4.90 2.66 -5.99
CA ILE A 56 5.06 1.51 -5.09
C ILE A 56 3.94 1.58 -4.07
N VAL A 57 3.24 0.46 -3.90
CA VAL A 57 2.12 0.36 -2.96
C VAL A 57 2.27 -0.89 -2.10
N ALA A 58 1.72 -0.84 -0.89
CA ALA A 58 1.59 -2.01 -0.02
C ALA A 58 0.12 -2.38 0.07
N VAL A 59 -0.16 -3.68 0.14
CA VAL A 59 -1.51 -4.20 0.18
C VAL A 59 -2.13 -3.98 1.56
N ILE A 60 -3.41 -3.62 1.57
CA ILE A 60 -4.21 -3.49 2.78
C ILE A 60 -5.23 -4.62 2.77
N THR A 61 -5.41 -5.28 3.92
CA THR A 61 -6.38 -6.35 4.06
C THR A 61 -7.27 -6.12 5.28
N SER A 62 -8.52 -6.55 5.19
CA SER A 62 -9.43 -6.58 6.32
C SER A 62 -9.39 -7.94 7.06
N GLU A 63 -8.66 -8.91 6.53
CA GLU A 63 -8.40 -10.16 7.21
C GLU A 63 -7.24 -9.95 8.17
N LEU A 64 -7.54 -9.83 9.46
CA LEU A 64 -6.55 -9.45 10.47
C LEU A 64 -5.85 -10.66 11.03
N LYS A 65 -4.93 -11.21 10.25
CA LYS A 65 -4.09 -12.34 10.67
C LYS A 65 -2.70 -11.86 10.98
N LYS A 66 -2.08 -12.44 12.02
CA LYS A 66 -0.70 -12.14 12.39
C LYS A 66 -0.49 -10.65 12.64
N VAL A 67 -1.41 -10.03 13.36
CA VAL A 67 -1.37 -8.58 13.61
C VAL A 67 -0.12 -8.15 14.38
N ASN A 68 0.54 -9.07 15.06
CA ASN A 68 1.76 -8.76 15.83
C ASN A 68 3.05 -8.92 15.02
N LEU A 69 2.94 -9.28 13.75
CA LEU A 69 4.13 -9.36 12.90
C LEU A 69 4.66 -7.96 12.65
N ASP A 70 5.96 -7.77 12.75
CA ASP A 70 6.59 -6.45 12.64
C ASP A 70 6.32 -5.75 11.31
N THR A 71 6.03 -6.52 10.26
CA THR A 71 5.75 -5.96 8.93
C THR A 71 4.27 -5.65 8.72
N HIS A 72 3.42 -5.94 9.69
CA HIS A 72 1.99 -5.66 9.62
C HIS A 72 1.65 -4.47 10.50
N ILE A 73 0.98 -3.48 9.94
CA ILE A 73 0.58 -2.27 10.66
C ILE A 73 -0.94 -2.18 10.68
N LEU A 74 -1.50 -2.30 11.88
CA LEU A 74 -2.94 -2.15 12.07
C LEU A 74 -3.30 -0.67 11.92
N LEU A 75 -4.21 -0.37 11.01
CA LEU A 75 -4.59 1.01 10.75
C LEU A 75 -5.62 1.50 11.75
N PRO A 76 -5.59 2.79 12.12
CA PRO A 76 -6.67 3.38 12.90
C PRO A 76 -7.94 3.45 12.08
N SER A 77 -9.04 3.78 12.72
CA SER A 77 -10.29 4.04 12.01
C SER A 77 -10.09 5.25 11.09
N LEU A 78 -10.40 5.08 9.81
CA LEU A 78 -10.20 6.11 8.80
C LEU A 78 -11.47 6.29 7.99
N LYS A 79 -11.88 7.53 7.80
CA LYS A 79 -12.99 7.84 6.91
C LYS A 79 -12.56 7.49 5.49
N GLY A 80 -13.37 6.75 4.77
CA GLY A 80 -13.03 6.28 3.42
C GLY A 80 -12.50 4.86 3.40
N LEU A 81 -12.23 4.27 4.58
CA LEU A 81 -11.80 2.88 4.69
C LEU A 81 -12.69 2.24 5.76
N PRO A 82 -13.87 1.74 5.38
CA PRO A 82 -14.91 1.38 6.34
C PRO A 82 -14.61 0.16 7.21
N LEU A 83 -13.76 -0.75 6.75
CA LEU A 83 -13.44 -1.94 7.51
C LEU A 83 -12.13 -1.75 8.27
N ARG A 84 -12.06 -2.33 9.46
CA ARG A 84 -10.80 -2.38 10.19
C ARG A 84 -9.78 -3.10 9.33
N SER A 85 -8.62 -2.50 9.17
CA SER A 85 -7.67 -2.94 8.15
C SER A 85 -6.24 -2.91 8.64
N MET A 86 -5.40 -3.65 7.93
CA MET A 86 -4.00 -3.82 8.25
C MET A 86 -3.17 -3.70 6.97
N VAL A 87 -2.06 -2.97 7.06
CA VAL A 87 -1.10 -2.90 5.95
C VAL A 87 -0.15 -4.07 6.06
N CYS A 88 0.03 -4.79 4.96
CA CYS A 88 1.00 -5.90 4.86
C CYS A 88 2.19 -5.40 4.06
N THR A 89 3.23 -4.90 4.75
CA THR A 89 4.34 -4.26 4.06
C THR A 89 5.25 -5.22 3.30
N GLU A 90 5.18 -6.50 3.60
CA GLU A 90 5.91 -7.49 2.80
C GLU A 90 5.24 -7.77 1.46
N GLN A 91 4.00 -7.31 1.27
CA GLN A 91 3.27 -7.45 0.00
C GLN A 91 3.21 -6.11 -0.70
N ARG A 92 4.30 -5.75 -1.33
CA ARG A 92 4.40 -4.49 -2.08
C ARG A 92 4.48 -4.76 -3.56
N PHE A 93 3.89 -3.85 -4.33
CA PHE A 93 3.83 -3.92 -5.78
C PHE A 93 4.24 -2.57 -6.35
N THR A 94 4.91 -2.61 -7.48
CA THR A 94 5.10 -1.41 -8.30
C THR A 94 4.09 -1.50 -9.43
N ILE A 95 3.15 -0.57 -9.45
CA ILE A 95 2.06 -0.60 -10.43
C ILE A 95 2.01 0.72 -11.18
N ASP A 96 1.44 0.67 -12.38
CA ASP A 96 1.16 1.88 -13.13
C ASP A 96 0.10 2.70 -12.39
N LYS A 97 0.25 4.01 -12.36
CA LYS A 97 -0.72 4.88 -11.68
C LYS A 97 -2.13 4.73 -12.24
N GLN A 98 -2.27 4.28 -13.49
CA GLN A 98 -3.58 4.05 -14.08
C GLN A 98 -4.33 2.91 -13.40
N ARG A 99 -3.65 2.05 -12.66
CA ARG A 99 -4.30 1.00 -11.89
C ARG A 99 -4.92 1.50 -10.59
N LEU A 100 -4.64 2.73 -10.20
CA LEU A 100 -5.28 3.35 -9.04
C LEU A 100 -6.68 3.78 -9.45
N LEU A 101 -7.71 3.10 -8.91
CA LEU A 101 -9.08 3.26 -9.35
C LEU A 101 -9.89 4.30 -8.58
N LYS A 102 -9.60 4.47 -7.30
CA LYS A 102 -10.36 5.40 -6.47
C LYS A 102 -9.54 5.81 -5.26
N TYR A 103 -9.45 7.11 -5.03
CA TYR A 103 -8.85 7.62 -3.81
C TYR A 103 -9.81 7.38 -2.64
N CYS A 104 -9.32 6.80 -1.56
CA CYS A 104 -10.12 6.51 -0.38
C CYS A 104 -9.87 7.53 0.73
N CYS A 105 -8.61 7.68 1.12
CA CYS A 105 -8.21 8.57 2.21
C CYS A 105 -6.70 8.63 2.29
N SER A 106 -6.19 9.41 3.23
CA SER A 106 -4.75 9.47 3.50
C SER A 106 -4.53 9.22 4.98
N VAL A 107 -3.41 8.59 5.32
CA VAL A 107 -3.12 8.29 6.73
C VAL A 107 -2.37 9.47 7.37
N PRO A 108 -2.53 9.65 8.69
CA PRO A 108 -1.76 10.65 9.41
C PRO A 108 -0.26 10.35 9.36
N ALA A 109 0.56 11.39 9.46
CA ALA A 109 2.01 11.24 9.40
C ALA A 109 2.58 10.21 10.38
N PRO A 110 2.15 10.15 11.64
CA PRO A 110 2.69 9.13 12.55
C PRO A 110 2.42 7.70 12.10
N VAL A 111 1.25 7.46 11.49
CA VAL A 111 0.93 6.14 10.94
C VAL A 111 1.84 5.83 9.77
N MET A 112 2.08 6.80 8.90
CA MET A 112 2.93 6.59 7.75
C MET A 112 4.38 6.32 8.15
N GLU A 113 4.85 6.92 9.24
CA GLU A 113 6.17 6.62 9.77
C GLU A 113 6.29 5.18 10.23
N GLU A 114 5.24 4.65 10.85
CA GLU A 114 5.21 3.25 11.24
C GLU A 114 5.23 2.34 10.01
N VAL A 115 4.47 2.69 8.99
CA VAL A 115 4.46 1.93 7.74
C VAL A 115 5.85 1.90 7.10
N THR A 116 6.53 3.04 7.09
CA THR A 116 7.88 3.14 6.54
C THR A 116 8.86 2.25 7.31
N ARG A 117 8.78 2.26 8.64
CA ARG A 117 9.64 1.40 9.46
C ARG A 117 9.35 -0.08 9.18
N ALA A 118 8.08 -0.43 9.03
CA ALA A 118 7.71 -1.81 8.71
C ALA A 118 8.23 -2.23 7.34
N CYS A 119 8.20 -1.32 6.36
CA CYS A 119 8.76 -1.59 5.04
C CYS A 119 10.26 -1.88 5.12
N ARG A 120 10.99 -1.10 5.91
CA ARG A 120 12.42 -1.35 6.14
C ARG A 120 12.65 -2.70 6.79
N LYS A 121 11.80 -3.03 7.77
CA LYS A 121 11.92 -4.30 8.48
C LYS A 121 11.70 -5.48 7.53
N ALA A 122 10.80 -5.33 6.59
CA ALA A 122 10.52 -6.39 5.62
C ALA A 122 11.72 -6.69 4.72
N GLU A 123 12.61 -5.74 4.55
CA GLU A 123 13.77 -5.88 3.66
C GLU A 123 15.10 -5.95 4.40
N GLU A 124 15.08 -5.80 5.70
CA GLU A 124 16.29 -5.76 6.51
C GLU A 124 16.94 -7.13 6.58
N ALA A 125 18.26 -7.15 6.46
CA ALA A 125 19.01 -8.40 6.61
C ALA A 125 18.91 -8.91 8.03
N ASP A 126 18.82 -10.22 8.16
CA ASP A 126 18.81 -10.87 9.46
C ASP A 126 20.21 -10.83 10.06
N LYS A 127 20.39 -10.04 11.09
CA LYS A 127 21.69 -9.85 11.71
C LYS A 127 22.24 -11.12 12.36
N LYS A 128 21.39 -12.03 12.79
CA LYS A 128 21.82 -13.27 13.41
C LYS A 128 22.57 -14.16 12.43
N ARG A 129 22.24 -14.07 11.15
CA ARG A 129 22.87 -14.92 10.14
C ARG A 129 24.30 -14.50 9.84
N ARG A 130 24.67 -13.30 10.24
CA ARG A 130 26.01 -12.77 9.97
C ARG A 130 27.08 -13.29 10.91
N LYS A 131 26.68 -14.01 11.93
CA LYS A 131 27.60 -14.54 12.92
C LYS A 131 28.23 -15.85 12.51
N HIS A 132 27.86 -16.39 11.41
CA HIS A 132 28.35 -17.67 10.94
C HIS A 132 29.48 -17.58 9.95
#